data_9191b87a8f2d45482fbd114aa902be2b
#
_entry.id   9191b87a8f2d45482fbd114aa902be2b
#
_cell.length_a   1.000
_cell.length_b   1.000
_cell.length_c   1.000
_cell.angle_alpha   90.00
_cell.angle_beta   90.00
_cell.angle_gamma   90.00
#
_symmetry.space_group_name_H-M   'P 1'
#
loop_
_entity.id
_entity.type
_entity.pdbx_description
1 polymer ?
#
loop_
_entity_poly.entity_id
_entity_poly.type
_entity_poly.pdbx_seq_one_letter_code
_entity_poly.pdbx_strand_id
1 'polypeptide(L)'
;SSEQCERRVGDFSGGWRMRLNLAQALMCPSDLLLLDEPTNHLDLDAILWLEDWLRNYPGTLLLISHDRDFLDAVVEHIVHFENRTLHLYRGGFSQFERTRAERLAQQQSAFEKQQAEREHMQSYIARFRAKASKAKQAQSRLKALERMEALSPAHIDSPFSFSFREAANQSMPLLDLHQGTLGYDDNAILEQVKLQLAPGARIGLLGPNGAGKSTLIKSLAGSLPLIGGELKTGEHLAIGYFAQHQLDSLDPKASPLLHLARLAPDERDQVLRNFLGGFDFKGDRIEEPVLNFSGGEKARLALALIAWQRPNLLLLD
;
A
#
# COMPACT_ATOMS: atom_id res chain seq x y z
N SER A 1 0.45 33.53 8.50
CA SER A 1 0.13 34.86 9.03
C SER A 1 0.76 35.04 10.41
N SER A 2 1.04 36.27 10.84
CA SER A 2 1.65 36.56 12.17
C SER A 2 0.89 35.92 13.33
N GLU A 3 -0.41 35.83 13.27
CA GLU A 3 -1.25 35.18 14.28
C GLU A 3 -1.01 33.68 14.44
N GLN A 4 -0.58 33.00 13.39
CA GLN A 4 -0.29 31.55 13.45
C GLN A 4 1.03 31.29 14.17
N CYS A 5 1.97 32.21 14.18
CA CYS A 5 3.28 32.04 14.82
C CYS A 5 3.19 32.03 16.35
N GLU A 6 2.13 32.60 16.94
CA GLU A 6 1.92 32.68 18.40
C GLU A 6 1.04 31.54 18.96
N ARG A 7 0.45 30.71 18.09
CA ARG A 7 -0.37 29.57 18.50
C ARG A 7 0.50 28.43 19.07
N ARG A 8 -0.06 27.71 20.04
CA ARG A 8 0.58 26.51 20.57
C ARG A 8 0.61 25.42 19.51
N VAL A 9 1.73 24.68 19.44
CA VAL A 9 1.90 23.58 18.46
C VAL A 9 0.77 22.54 18.57
N GLY A 10 0.25 22.32 19.78
CA GLY A 10 -0.87 21.41 20.03
C GLY A 10 -2.18 21.79 19.34
N ASP A 11 -2.38 23.07 19.03
CA ASP A 11 -3.61 23.60 18.40
C ASP A 11 -3.62 23.40 16.87
N PHE A 12 -2.51 22.95 16.29
CA PHE A 12 -2.42 22.68 14.87
C PHE A 12 -2.88 21.26 14.51
N SER A 13 -3.41 21.10 13.31
CA SER A 13 -3.73 19.80 12.72
C SER A 13 -2.48 18.91 12.61
N GLY A 14 -2.66 17.58 12.51
CA GLY A 14 -1.57 16.63 12.35
C GLY A 14 -0.62 17.00 11.19
N GLY A 15 -1.17 17.37 10.04
CA GLY A 15 -0.40 17.81 8.89
C GLY A 15 0.44 19.08 9.14
N TRP A 16 -0.13 20.07 9.84
CA TRP A 16 0.64 21.26 10.21
C TRP A 16 1.75 20.98 11.24
N ARG A 17 1.49 20.09 12.20
CA ARG A 17 2.54 19.66 13.16
C ARG A 17 3.69 18.94 12.45
N MET A 18 3.38 18.08 11.48
CA MET A 18 4.40 17.39 10.68
C MET A 18 5.24 18.38 9.86
N ARG A 19 4.60 19.39 9.23
CA ARG A 19 5.31 20.47 8.53
C ARG A 19 6.24 21.27 9.45
N LEU A 20 5.80 21.58 10.68
CA LEU A 20 6.63 22.29 11.65
C LEU A 20 7.84 21.45 12.06
N ASN A 21 7.66 20.16 12.34
CA ASN A 21 8.74 19.24 12.66
C ASN A 21 9.76 19.13 11.50
N LEU A 22 9.24 18.97 10.27
CA LEU A 22 10.08 18.94 9.09
C LEU A 22 10.84 20.25 8.90
N ALA A 23 10.18 21.40 9.00
CA ALA A 23 10.82 22.71 8.90
C ALA A 23 11.91 22.87 9.96
N GLN A 24 11.68 22.44 11.19
CA GLN A 24 12.69 22.45 12.25
C GLN A 24 13.92 21.60 11.90
N ALA A 25 13.71 20.38 11.36
CA ALA A 25 14.80 19.52 10.93
C ALA A 25 15.61 20.14 9.78
N LEU A 26 14.93 20.75 8.80
CA LEU A 26 15.56 21.38 7.64
C LEU A 26 16.32 22.69 7.97
N MET A 27 15.88 23.39 9.02
CA MET A 27 16.55 24.62 9.47
C MET A 27 17.80 24.35 10.32
N CYS A 28 17.98 23.13 10.84
CA CYS A 28 19.17 22.78 11.59
C CYS A 28 20.34 22.48 10.65
N PRO A 29 21.45 23.23 10.69
CA PRO A 29 22.64 22.87 9.93
C PRO A 29 23.13 21.48 10.30
N SER A 30 23.27 20.59 9.32
CA SER A 30 23.68 19.22 9.53
C SER A 30 24.49 18.68 8.36
N ASP A 31 25.46 17.81 8.62
CA ASP A 31 26.22 17.11 7.60
C ASP A 31 25.51 15.84 7.13
N LEU A 32 24.58 15.30 7.97
CA LEU A 32 23.77 14.13 7.69
C LEU A 32 22.32 14.42 8.08
N LEU A 33 21.43 14.32 7.10
CA LEU A 33 20.00 14.47 7.26
C LEU A 33 19.31 13.10 7.12
N LEU A 34 18.55 12.72 8.14
CA LEU A 34 17.78 11.47 8.18
C LEU A 34 16.30 11.81 8.10
N LEU A 35 15.62 11.33 7.07
CA LEU A 35 14.18 11.54 6.87
C LEU A 35 13.46 10.21 6.72
N ASP A 36 12.41 10.03 7.49
CA ASP A 36 11.54 8.86 7.44
C ASP A 36 10.14 9.31 7.00
N GLU A 37 9.74 8.88 5.79
CA GLU A 37 8.45 9.20 5.16
C GLU A 37 8.08 10.70 5.19
N PRO A 38 8.98 11.62 4.73
CA PRO A 38 8.75 13.05 4.88
C PRO A 38 7.60 13.59 4.03
N THR A 39 7.17 12.86 2.99
CA THR A 39 6.05 13.24 2.11
C THR A 39 4.69 12.98 2.74
N ASN A 40 4.63 12.16 3.79
CA ASN A 40 3.37 11.85 4.47
C ASN A 40 2.74 13.13 5.04
N HIS A 41 1.45 13.30 4.78
CA HIS A 41 0.65 14.44 5.23
C HIS A 41 1.04 15.81 4.61
N LEU A 42 1.93 15.84 3.62
CA LEU A 42 2.20 17.02 2.84
C LEU A 42 1.19 17.14 1.67
N ASP A 43 0.88 18.36 1.26
CA ASP A 43 0.18 18.60 0.00
C ASP A 43 1.20 18.66 -1.15
N LEU A 44 0.70 18.62 -2.37
CA LEU A 44 1.52 18.57 -3.56
C LEU A 44 2.54 19.72 -3.64
N ASP A 45 2.11 20.94 -3.30
CA ASP A 45 2.98 22.12 -3.35
C ASP A 45 4.15 21.99 -2.35
N ALA A 46 3.88 21.46 -1.16
CA ALA A 46 4.91 21.22 -0.15
C ALA A 46 5.85 20.07 -0.55
N ILE A 47 5.35 19.03 -1.23
CA ILE A 47 6.18 17.94 -1.75
C ILE A 47 7.12 18.47 -2.82
N LEU A 48 6.64 19.22 -3.80
CA LEU A 48 7.46 19.81 -4.86
C LEU A 48 8.53 20.77 -4.30
N TRP A 49 8.16 21.58 -3.31
CA TRP A 49 9.11 22.42 -2.62
C TRP A 49 10.19 21.63 -1.88
N LEU A 50 9.79 20.57 -1.18
CA LEU A 50 10.72 19.70 -0.43
C LEU A 50 11.67 18.98 -1.38
N GLU A 51 11.16 18.48 -2.50
CA GLU A 51 11.95 17.85 -3.56
C GLU A 51 13.06 18.78 -4.08
N ASP A 52 12.69 20.02 -4.43
CA ASP A 52 13.67 21.02 -4.90
C ASP A 52 14.70 21.39 -3.83
N TRP A 53 14.26 21.52 -2.57
CA TRP A 53 15.14 21.81 -1.45
C TRP A 53 16.13 20.66 -1.19
N LEU A 54 15.67 19.41 -1.15
CA LEU A 54 16.51 18.23 -0.90
C LEU A 54 17.50 17.97 -2.04
N ARG A 55 17.10 18.22 -3.28
CA ARG A 55 18.00 18.12 -4.44
C ARG A 55 19.21 19.06 -4.33
N ASN A 56 19.03 20.19 -3.69
CA ASN A 56 20.08 21.18 -3.47
C ASN A 56 20.76 21.09 -2.09
N TYR A 57 20.41 20.09 -1.28
CA TYR A 57 20.99 19.90 0.04
C TYR A 57 22.47 19.52 -0.05
N PRO A 58 23.39 20.29 0.59
CA PRO A 58 24.84 20.08 0.44
C PRO A 58 25.40 18.91 1.25
N GLY A 59 24.67 18.42 2.26
CA GLY A 59 25.07 17.32 3.13
C GLY A 59 24.69 15.93 2.59
N THR A 60 24.95 14.92 3.39
CA THR A 60 24.51 13.55 3.09
C THR A 60 23.05 13.37 3.49
N LEU A 61 22.24 12.82 2.60
CA LEU A 61 20.83 12.52 2.82
C LEU A 61 20.62 11.00 2.92
N LEU A 62 19.94 10.53 3.96
CA LEU A 62 19.37 9.20 4.03
C LEU A 62 17.85 9.32 4.19
N LEU A 63 17.14 8.80 3.20
CA LEU A 63 15.70 9.00 3.02
C LEU A 63 14.98 7.65 2.96
N ILE A 64 13.92 7.50 3.73
CA ILE A 64 12.95 6.41 3.59
C ILE A 64 11.68 7.01 2.98
N SER A 65 11.21 6.46 1.87
CA SER A 65 9.94 6.86 1.25
C SER A 65 9.33 5.74 0.43
N HIS A 66 8.00 5.74 0.33
CA HIS A 66 7.23 4.89 -0.57
C HIS A 66 6.82 5.63 -1.86
N ASP A 67 7.11 6.91 -1.95
CA ASP A 67 6.82 7.73 -3.13
C ASP A 67 7.94 7.56 -4.17
N ARG A 68 7.60 6.89 -5.27
CA ARG A 68 8.54 6.54 -6.35
C ARG A 68 9.04 7.76 -7.09
N ASP A 69 8.14 8.68 -7.40
CA ASP A 69 8.45 9.89 -8.15
C ASP A 69 9.37 10.82 -7.33
N PHE A 70 9.07 10.94 -6.04
CA PHE A 70 9.91 11.68 -5.10
C PHE A 70 11.31 11.06 -4.95
N LEU A 71 11.41 9.73 -4.85
CA LEU A 71 12.71 9.04 -4.81
C LEU A 71 13.49 9.26 -6.12
N ASP A 72 12.85 9.15 -7.28
CA ASP A 72 13.51 9.37 -8.58
C ASP A 72 14.04 10.80 -8.73
N ALA A 73 13.33 11.76 -8.14
CA ALA A 73 13.72 13.16 -8.22
C ALA A 73 14.87 13.55 -7.29
N VAL A 74 15.00 12.89 -6.13
CA VAL A 74 15.87 13.35 -5.02
C VAL A 74 17.11 12.48 -4.85
N VAL A 75 17.03 11.13 -5.04
CA VAL A 75 18.11 10.24 -4.65
C VAL A 75 18.94 9.73 -5.83
N GLU A 76 20.22 9.52 -5.60
CA GLU A 76 21.17 8.96 -6.57
C GLU A 76 21.48 7.47 -6.34
N HIS A 77 21.08 6.95 -5.18
CA HIS A 77 21.32 5.56 -4.80
C HIS A 77 20.12 5.01 -4.04
N ILE A 78 19.81 3.74 -4.29
CA ILE A 78 18.77 3.00 -3.55
C ILE A 78 19.43 1.90 -2.74
N VAL A 79 19.13 1.85 -1.44
CA VAL A 79 19.49 0.74 -0.56
C VAL A 79 18.25 -0.14 -0.38
N HIS A 80 18.30 -1.34 -0.94
CA HIS A 80 17.20 -2.30 -0.88
C HIS A 80 17.47 -3.40 0.15
N PHE A 81 16.48 -3.63 1.00
CA PHE A 81 16.50 -4.69 2.01
C PHE A 81 15.92 -5.96 1.40
N GLU A 82 16.74 -6.99 1.25
CA GLU A 82 16.32 -8.28 0.71
C GLU A 82 16.98 -9.42 1.49
N ASN A 83 16.22 -10.43 1.93
CA ASN A 83 16.73 -11.60 2.66
C ASN A 83 17.64 -11.24 3.84
N ARG A 84 17.31 -10.23 4.63
CA ARG A 84 18.10 -9.70 5.77
C ARG A 84 19.48 -9.15 5.36
N THR A 85 19.66 -8.81 4.11
CA THR A 85 20.87 -8.19 3.57
C THR A 85 20.53 -6.85 2.92
N LEU A 86 21.55 -5.99 2.76
CA LEU A 86 21.42 -4.70 2.11
C LEU A 86 22.10 -4.77 0.75
N HIS A 87 21.39 -4.35 -0.28
CA HIS A 87 21.92 -4.21 -1.63
C HIS A 87 21.87 -2.75 -2.06
N LEU A 88 23.03 -2.21 -2.41
CA LEU A 88 23.15 -0.86 -2.93
C LEU A 88 23.01 -0.86 -4.46
N TYR A 89 22.09 -0.06 -4.96
CA TYR A 89 21.89 0.19 -6.39
C TYR A 89 22.19 1.64 -6.70
N ARG A 90 22.85 1.88 -7.83
CA ARG A 90 23.11 3.22 -8.32
C ARG A 90 21.93 3.70 -9.17
N GLY A 91 21.57 4.97 -9.02
CA GLY A 91 20.41 5.58 -9.69
C GLY A 91 19.19 5.70 -8.80
N GLY A 92 18.15 6.35 -9.31
CA GLY A 92 16.84 6.49 -8.65
C GLY A 92 16.03 5.21 -8.65
N PHE A 93 14.76 5.33 -8.22
CA PHE A 93 13.86 4.19 -8.04
C PHE A 93 13.57 3.44 -9.36
N SER A 94 13.34 4.15 -10.46
CA SER A 94 13.07 3.55 -11.78
C SER A 94 14.26 2.73 -12.29
N GLN A 95 15.48 3.20 -12.08
CA GLN A 95 16.70 2.47 -12.44
C GLN A 95 16.88 1.21 -11.58
N PHE A 96 16.64 1.35 -10.27
CA PHE A 96 16.64 0.22 -9.33
C PHE A 96 15.64 -0.86 -9.76
N GLU A 97 14.39 -0.48 -10.06
CA GLU A 97 13.31 -1.41 -10.43
C GLU A 97 13.69 -2.21 -11.69
N ARG A 98 14.25 -1.53 -12.71
CA ARG A 98 14.76 -2.17 -13.93
C ARG A 98 15.89 -3.16 -13.64
N THR A 99 16.89 -2.73 -12.89
CA THR A 99 18.06 -3.57 -12.56
C THR A 99 17.65 -4.77 -11.72
N ARG A 100 16.72 -4.59 -10.78
CA ARG A 100 16.14 -5.68 -9.97
C ARG A 100 15.38 -6.68 -10.84
N ALA A 101 14.54 -6.20 -11.74
CA ALA A 101 13.78 -7.07 -12.66
C ALA A 101 14.71 -7.90 -13.56
N GLU A 102 15.76 -7.30 -14.11
CA GLU A 102 16.76 -8.00 -14.90
C GLU A 102 17.51 -9.10 -14.08
N ARG A 103 17.91 -8.76 -12.85
CA ARG A 103 18.56 -9.70 -11.93
C ARG A 103 17.66 -10.89 -11.60
N LEU A 104 16.39 -10.64 -11.27
CA LEU A 104 15.42 -11.68 -10.97
C LEU A 104 15.17 -12.59 -12.18
N ALA A 105 15.05 -12.02 -13.38
CA ALA A 105 14.90 -12.78 -14.63
C ALA A 105 16.11 -13.67 -14.92
N GLN A 106 17.33 -13.15 -14.71
CA GLN A 106 18.56 -13.93 -14.84
C GLN A 106 18.64 -15.08 -13.82
N GLN A 107 18.30 -14.81 -12.56
CA GLN A 107 18.26 -15.82 -11.50
C GLN A 107 17.24 -16.91 -11.81
N GLN A 108 16.05 -16.55 -12.26
CA GLN A 108 15.01 -17.51 -12.64
C GLN A 108 15.45 -18.38 -13.83
N SER A 109 16.03 -17.77 -14.86
CA SER A 109 16.56 -18.50 -16.02
C SER A 109 17.71 -19.47 -15.64
N ALA A 110 18.60 -19.04 -14.75
CA ALA A 110 19.68 -19.89 -14.24
C ALA A 110 19.13 -21.07 -13.43
N PHE A 111 18.12 -20.83 -12.59
CA PHE A 111 17.43 -21.87 -11.82
C PHE A 111 16.76 -22.90 -12.75
N GLU A 112 16.00 -22.45 -13.76
CA GLU A 112 15.33 -23.35 -14.72
C GLU A 112 16.32 -24.20 -15.51
N LYS A 113 17.43 -23.62 -15.96
CA LYS A 113 18.50 -24.36 -16.64
C LYS A 113 19.12 -25.42 -15.73
N GLN A 114 19.39 -25.06 -14.47
CA GLN A 114 19.93 -26.00 -13.50
C GLN A 114 18.95 -27.13 -13.20
N GLN A 115 17.65 -26.84 -13.06
CA GLN A 115 16.63 -27.86 -12.85
C GLN A 115 16.56 -28.85 -14.03
N ALA A 116 16.52 -28.34 -15.26
CA ALA A 116 16.50 -29.16 -16.45
C ALA A 116 17.76 -30.06 -16.55
N GLU A 117 18.92 -29.52 -16.19
CA GLU A 117 20.17 -30.32 -16.16
C GLU A 117 20.14 -31.40 -15.05
N ARG A 118 19.64 -31.08 -13.87
CA ARG A 118 19.44 -32.05 -12.77
C ARG A 118 18.49 -33.17 -13.17
N GLU A 119 17.33 -32.84 -13.77
CA GLU A 119 16.36 -33.83 -14.26
C GLU A 119 16.98 -34.73 -15.34
N HIS A 120 17.73 -34.15 -16.29
CA HIS A 120 18.41 -34.92 -17.30
C HIS A 120 19.47 -35.87 -16.69
N MET A 121 20.26 -35.42 -15.71
CA MET A 121 21.21 -36.27 -15.01
C MET A 121 20.53 -37.38 -14.21
N GLN A 122 19.44 -37.06 -13.50
CA GLN A 122 18.66 -38.05 -12.73
C GLN A 122 18.04 -39.12 -13.64
N SER A 123 17.45 -38.71 -14.77
CA SER A 123 16.89 -39.65 -15.74
C SER A 123 17.91 -40.56 -16.36
N TYR A 124 19.13 -40.04 -16.65
CA TYR A 124 20.23 -40.83 -17.13
C TYR A 124 20.72 -41.86 -16.08
N ILE A 125 20.89 -41.43 -14.84
CA ILE A 125 21.29 -42.31 -13.72
C ILE A 125 20.24 -43.40 -13.53
N ALA A 126 18.93 -43.06 -13.51
CA ALA A 126 17.85 -44.05 -13.35
C ALA A 126 17.86 -45.10 -14.46
N ARG A 127 18.11 -44.69 -15.73
CA ARG A 127 18.09 -45.59 -16.91
C ARG A 127 19.30 -46.50 -16.96
N PHE A 128 20.49 -46.05 -16.50
CA PHE A 128 21.75 -46.76 -16.75
C PHE A 128 22.42 -47.27 -15.50
N ARG A 129 21.92 -47.07 -14.31
CA ARG A 129 22.48 -47.54 -13.02
C ARG A 129 22.72 -49.05 -13.00
N ALA A 130 21.86 -49.84 -13.64
CA ALA A 130 21.93 -51.30 -13.66
C ALA A 130 22.78 -51.87 -14.83
N LYS A 131 23.25 -51.05 -15.80
CA LYS A 131 24.04 -51.52 -16.96
C LYS A 131 25.52 -51.45 -16.67
N ALA A 132 26.21 -52.57 -16.59
CA ALA A 132 27.65 -52.66 -16.27
C ALA A 132 28.55 -51.81 -17.20
N SER A 133 28.22 -51.72 -18.51
CA SER A 133 29.00 -50.94 -19.50
C SER A 133 28.89 -49.41 -19.29
N LYS A 134 27.86 -48.91 -18.59
CA LYS A 134 27.64 -47.48 -18.34
C LYS A 134 27.66 -47.10 -16.86
N ALA A 135 27.93 -48.07 -15.96
CA ALA A 135 27.95 -47.84 -14.51
C ALA A 135 28.95 -46.74 -14.09
N LYS A 136 30.13 -46.69 -14.70
CA LYS A 136 31.13 -45.65 -14.42
C LYS A 136 30.68 -44.26 -14.81
N GLN A 137 29.95 -44.12 -15.93
CA GLN A 137 29.41 -42.84 -16.37
C GLN A 137 28.22 -42.39 -15.48
N ALA A 138 27.36 -43.32 -15.06
CA ALA A 138 26.25 -43.05 -14.14
C ALA A 138 26.78 -42.58 -12.77
N GLN A 139 27.87 -43.23 -12.27
CA GLN A 139 28.50 -42.85 -11.01
C GLN A 139 29.21 -41.48 -11.09
N SER A 140 29.83 -41.15 -12.22
CA SER A 140 30.37 -39.79 -12.45
C SER A 140 29.32 -38.72 -12.43
N ARG A 141 28.16 -38.96 -13.07
CA ARG A 141 27.02 -38.02 -13.07
C ARG A 141 26.36 -37.89 -11.70
N LEU A 142 26.31 -38.98 -10.91
CA LEU A 142 25.84 -38.93 -9.54
C LEU A 142 26.70 -38.00 -8.68
N LYS A 143 28.02 -38.14 -8.79
CA LYS A 143 28.98 -37.27 -8.08
C LYS A 143 28.87 -35.79 -8.56
N ALA A 144 28.59 -35.54 -9.83
CA ALA A 144 28.37 -34.20 -10.36
C ALA A 144 27.08 -33.60 -9.77
N LEU A 145 26.01 -34.40 -9.71
CA LEU A 145 24.73 -34.00 -9.12
C LEU A 145 24.84 -33.66 -7.61
N GLU A 146 25.62 -34.46 -6.87
CA GLU A 146 25.91 -34.24 -5.44
C GLU A 146 26.71 -32.96 -5.17
N ARG A 147 27.53 -32.53 -6.13
CA ARG A 147 28.38 -31.32 -6.05
C ARG A 147 27.66 -30.08 -6.55
N MET A 148 26.51 -30.22 -7.20
CA MET A 148 25.73 -29.09 -7.67
C MET A 148 25.16 -28.33 -6.50
N GLU A 149 25.59 -27.08 -6.30
CA GLU A 149 24.92 -26.16 -5.36
C GLU A 149 23.51 -25.89 -5.85
N ALA A 150 22.54 -26.05 -4.97
CA ALA A 150 21.14 -25.77 -5.31
C ALA A 150 20.93 -24.25 -5.42
N LEU A 151 20.63 -23.76 -6.63
CA LEU A 151 20.15 -22.41 -6.81
C LEU A 151 18.72 -22.32 -6.24
N SER A 152 18.43 -21.23 -5.57
CA SER A 152 17.06 -20.91 -5.14
C SER A 152 16.32 -20.22 -6.29
N PRO A 153 15.02 -20.51 -6.48
CA PRO A 153 14.21 -19.75 -7.41
C PRO A 153 14.21 -18.27 -7.03
N ALA A 154 14.02 -17.42 -8.01
CA ALA A 154 13.85 -16.00 -7.74
C ALA A 154 12.63 -15.80 -6.81
N HIS A 155 12.85 -15.23 -5.64
CA HIS A 155 11.75 -14.80 -4.78
C HIS A 155 11.11 -13.55 -5.43
N ILE A 156 10.12 -13.78 -6.25
CA ILE A 156 9.23 -12.74 -6.71
C ILE A 156 8.12 -12.70 -5.67
N ASP A 157 8.09 -11.66 -4.86
CA ASP A 157 6.93 -11.37 -4.04
C ASP A 157 5.74 -11.29 -4.99
N SER A 158 4.90 -12.32 -4.96
CA SER A 158 3.69 -12.31 -5.79
C SER A 158 2.84 -11.15 -5.28
N PRO A 159 2.61 -10.11 -6.09
CA PRO A 159 1.74 -9.04 -5.68
C PRO A 159 0.39 -9.67 -5.34
N PHE A 160 -0.11 -9.41 -4.12
CA PHE A 160 -1.43 -9.86 -3.80
C PHE A 160 -2.41 -9.19 -4.77
N SER A 161 -3.28 -9.97 -5.37
CA SER A 161 -4.30 -9.47 -6.28
C SER A 161 -5.67 -9.71 -5.69
N PHE A 162 -6.45 -8.65 -5.58
CA PHE A 162 -7.84 -8.73 -5.16
C PHE A 162 -8.70 -7.98 -6.17
N SER A 163 -9.97 -8.34 -6.22
CA SER A 163 -10.97 -7.63 -7.02
C SER A 163 -12.19 -7.30 -6.16
N PHE A 164 -12.72 -6.10 -6.36
CA PHE A 164 -14.05 -5.80 -5.84
C PHE A 164 -15.08 -6.61 -6.63
N ARG A 165 -16.01 -7.21 -5.93
CA ARG A 165 -17.16 -7.86 -6.57
C ARG A 165 -18.08 -6.76 -7.11
N GLU A 166 -18.68 -6.99 -8.26
CA GLU A 166 -19.63 -6.04 -8.84
C GLU A 166 -20.80 -5.80 -7.88
N ALA A 167 -21.21 -4.54 -7.77
CA ALA A 167 -22.42 -4.17 -7.03
C ALA A 167 -23.65 -4.73 -7.76
N ALA A 168 -24.59 -5.28 -7.00
CA ALA A 168 -25.76 -5.92 -7.57
C ALA A 168 -26.68 -4.93 -8.32
N ASN A 169 -26.80 -3.71 -7.81
CA ASN A 169 -27.64 -2.65 -8.39
C ASN A 169 -26.91 -1.31 -8.33
N GLN A 170 -27.19 -0.44 -9.30
CA GLN A 170 -26.61 0.91 -9.36
C GLN A 170 -27.71 1.90 -9.72
N SER A 171 -27.83 2.95 -8.93
CA SER A 171 -28.73 4.07 -9.21
C SER A 171 -27.99 5.15 -10.01
N MET A 172 -28.69 5.93 -10.80
CA MET A 172 -28.11 7.05 -11.55
C MET A 172 -28.89 8.34 -11.28
N PRO A 173 -28.30 9.31 -10.60
CA PRO A 173 -26.94 9.33 -10.02
C PRO A 173 -26.81 8.42 -8.79
N LEU A 174 -25.57 8.10 -8.40
CA LEU A 174 -25.29 7.45 -7.10
C LEU A 174 -25.52 8.39 -5.95
N LEU A 175 -25.10 9.67 -6.14
CA LEU A 175 -25.16 10.71 -5.13
C LEU A 175 -25.23 12.07 -5.82
N ASP A 176 -26.06 12.98 -5.28
CA ASP A 176 -26.21 14.36 -5.75
C ASP A 176 -26.23 15.31 -4.54
N LEU A 177 -25.17 16.11 -4.42
CA LEU A 177 -25.03 17.15 -3.41
C LEU A 177 -25.40 18.50 -4.03
N HIS A 178 -26.48 19.13 -3.53
CA HIS A 178 -26.99 20.40 -4.06
C HIS A 178 -26.83 21.51 -3.04
N GLN A 179 -26.05 22.56 -3.42
CA GLN A 179 -25.82 23.75 -2.58
C GLN A 179 -25.36 23.40 -1.15
N GLY A 180 -24.52 22.37 -1.03
CA GLY A 180 -24.07 21.89 0.26
C GLY A 180 -23.19 22.90 0.98
N THR A 181 -23.49 23.13 2.27
CA THR A 181 -22.60 23.81 3.22
C THR A 181 -22.07 22.78 4.19
N LEU A 182 -20.73 22.60 4.18
CA LEU A 182 -20.04 21.56 4.90
C LEU A 182 -19.09 22.16 5.93
N GLY A 183 -19.04 21.58 7.12
CA GLY A 183 -18.20 22.09 8.19
C GLY A 183 -18.41 21.33 9.48
N TYR A 184 -17.87 21.86 10.56
CA TYR A 184 -17.99 21.30 11.91
C TYR A 184 -18.78 22.28 12.79
N ASP A 185 -19.78 21.78 13.48
CA ASP A 185 -20.74 22.56 14.23
C ASP A 185 -21.33 23.69 13.35
N ASP A 186 -21.21 24.96 13.74
CA ASP A 186 -21.66 26.09 12.97
C ASP A 186 -20.57 26.72 12.08
N ASN A 187 -19.38 26.14 12.03
CA ASN A 187 -18.26 26.67 11.25
C ASN A 187 -18.23 26.05 9.86
N ALA A 188 -18.70 26.78 8.86
CA ALA A 188 -18.65 26.37 7.46
C ALA A 188 -17.23 26.42 6.92
N ILE A 189 -16.78 25.31 6.33
CA ILE A 189 -15.47 25.17 5.66
C ILE A 189 -15.66 25.24 4.15
N LEU A 190 -16.71 24.63 3.62
CA LEU A 190 -17.07 24.64 2.22
C LEU A 190 -18.52 25.12 2.08
N GLU A 191 -18.74 26.01 1.16
CA GLU A 191 -20.06 26.59 0.90
C GLU A 191 -20.49 26.41 -0.55
N GLN A 192 -21.77 26.28 -0.79
CA GLN A 192 -22.40 26.19 -2.10
C GLN A 192 -21.83 25.04 -2.96
N VAL A 193 -21.41 23.94 -2.31
CA VAL A 193 -20.85 22.78 -3.03
C VAL A 193 -21.94 22.12 -3.88
N LYS A 194 -21.60 21.88 -5.15
CA LYS A 194 -22.43 21.10 -6.07
C LYS A 194 -21.58 19.95 -6.59
N LEU A 195 -22.02 18.73 -6.36
CA LEU A 195 -21.29 17.54 -6.80
C LEU A 195 -22.26 16.42 -7.09
N GLN A 196 -22.22 15.92 -8.32
CA GLN A 196 -22.98 14.76 -8.72
C GLN A 196 -22.03 13.62 -9.07
N LEU A 197 -22.27 12.44 -8.48
CA LEU A 197 -21.49 11.24 -8.71
C LEU A 197 -22.30 10.24 -9.51
N ALA A 198 -21.78 9.89 -10.69
CA ALA A 198 -22.34 8.84 -11.54
C ALA A 198 -21.63 7.50 -11.33
N PRO A 199 -22.30 6.36 -11.60
CA PRO A 199 -21.65 5.05 -11.59
C PRO A 199 -20.40 5.01 -12.49
N GLY A 200 -19.33 4.41 -12.02
CA GLY A 200 -18.07 4.27 -12.76
C GLY A 200 -17.19 5.53 -12.81
N ALA A 201 -17.63 6.66 -12.29
CA ALA A 201 -16.81 7.87 -12.20
C ALA A 201 -15.58 7.65 -11.31
N ARG A 202 -14.43 8.21 -11.72
CA ARG A 202 -13.18 8.21 -10.94
C ARG A 202 -12.73 9.65 -10.77
N ILE A 203 -12.80 10.17 -9.54
CA ILE A 203 -12.59 11.58 -9.25
C ILE A 203 -11.47 11.72 -8.24
N GLY A 204 -10.44 12.49 -8.59
CA GLY A 204 -9.36 12.89 -7.69
C GLY A 204 -9.69 14.24 -7.05
N LEU A 205 -9.58 14.34 -5.72
CA LEU A 205 -9.76 15.58 -4.96
C LEU A 205 -8.39 16.19 -4.67
N LEU A 206 -8.11 17.34 -5.28
CA LEU A 206 -6.87 18.08 -5.12
C LEU A 206 -7.09 19.39 -4.38
N GLY A 207 -6.08 19.84 -3.65
CA GLY A 207 -6.09 21.12 -2.94
C GLY A 207 -5.15 21.12 -1.74
N PRO A 208 -4.80 22.31 -1.21
CA PRO A 208 -3.90 22.44 -0.07
C PRO A 208 -4.47 21.78 1.19
N ASN A 209 -3.60 21.54 2.17
CA ASN A 209 -4.01 21.02 3.46
C ASN A 209 -4.90 22.05 4.17
N GLY A 210 -6.03 21.56 4.72
CA GLY A 210 -7.05 22.42 5.32
C GLY A 210 -8.11 22.96 4.35
N ALA A 211 -8.03 22.66 3.05
CA ALA A 211 -9.03 23.09 2.06
C ALA A 211 -10.40 22.42 2.19
N GLY A 212 -10.58 21.48 3.13
CA GLY A 212 -11.87 20.81 3.34
C GLY A 212 -12.04 19.49 2.59
N LYS A 213 -10.98 18.87 2.02
CA LYS A 213 -11.05 17.58 1.31
C LYS A 213 -11.66 16.48 2.18
N SER A 214 -11.11 16.26 3.36
CA SER A 214 -11.63 15.25 4.30
C SER A 214 -13.02 15.63 4.84
N THR A 215 -13.35 16.93 4.96
CA THR A 215 -14.69 17.40 5.33
C THR A 215 -15.70 16.97 4.28
N LEU A 216 -15.39 17.20 2.99
CA LEU A 216 -16.24 16.76 1.89
C LEU A 216 -16.44 15.23 1.92
N ILE A 217 -15.38 14.46 2.00
CA ILE A 217 -15.47 12.98 2.02
C ILE A 217 -16.29 12.48 3.20
N LYS A 218 -16.08 13.02 4.40
CA LYS A 218 -16.85 12.65 5.60
C LYS A 218 -18.35 12.99 5.46
N SER A 219 -18.67 14.14 4.86
CA SER A 219 -20.07 14.51 4.61
C SER A 219 -20.72 13.59 3.57
N LEU A 220 -20.01 13.23 2.48
CA LEU A 220 -20.49 12.27 1.49
C LEU A 220 -20.66 10.86 2.09
N ALA A 221 -19.77 10.47 3.02
CA ALA A 221 -19.85 9.20 3.74
C ALA A 221 -20.97 9.18 4.81
N GLY A 222 -21.61 10.29 5.07
CA GLY A 222 -22.63 10.42 6.14
C GLY A 222 -22.06 10.48 7.56
N SER A 223 -20.73 10.53 7.72
CA SER A 223 -20.07 10.65 9.02
C SER A 223 -20.08 12.06 9.59
N LEU A 224 -20.33 13.05 8.74
CA LEU A 224 -20.44 14.46 9.11
C LEU A 224 -21.72 15.02 8.50
N PRO A 225 -22.66 15.53 9.32
CA PRO A 225 -23.91 16.12 8.82
C PRO A 225 -23.63 17.41 8.03
N LEU A 226 -24.49 17.71 7.07
CA LEU A 226 -24.49 19.00 6.36
C LEU A 226 -24.95 20.11 7.30
N ILE A 227 -24.31 21.28 7.23
CA ILE A 227 -24.78 22.50 7.86
C ILE A 227 -25.97 23.05 7.07
N GLY A 228 -25.92 22.93 5.72
CA GLY A 228 -26.99 23.38 4.82
C GLY A 228 -26.91 22.71 3.46
N GLY A 229 -27.94 22.88 2.66
CA GLY A 229 -28.08 22.23 1.36
C GLY A 229 -28.75 20.86 1.45
N GLU A 230 -28.70 20.10 0.37
CA GLU A 230 -29.39 18.81 0.25
C GLU A 230 -28.43 17.75 -0.34
N LEU A 231 -28.37 16.56 0.29
CA LEU A 231 -27.68 15.40 -0.21
C LEU A 231 -28.71 14.33 -0.58
N LYS A 232 -28.85 14.08 -1.88
CA LYS A 232 -29.69 13.01 -2.42
C LYS A 232 -28.84 11.78 -2.70
N THR A 233 -29.24 10.67 -2.14
CA THR A 233 -28.58 9.38 -2.35
C THR A 233 -29.45 8.49 -3.24
N GLY A 234 -28.82 7.77 -4.14
CA GLY A 234 -29.51 6.74 -4.93
C GLY A 234 -30.05 5.61 -4.07
N GLU A 235 -31.13 4.95 -4.50
CA GLU A 235 -31.85 3.93 -3.74
C GLU A 235 -30.96 2.74 -3.31
N HIS A 236 -29.93 2.43 -4.11
CA HIS A 236 -29.01 1.31 -3.85
C HIS A 236 -27.59 1.78 -3.55
N LEU A 237 -27.43 2.96 -2.95
CA LEU A 237 -26.12 3.47 -2.61
C LEU A 237 -25.49 2.65 -1.49
N ALA A 238 -24.35 2.02 -1.77
CA ALA A 238 -23.52 1.33 -0.81
C ALA A 238 -22.13 2.00 -0.77
N ILE A 239 -21.82 2.69 0.32
CA ILE A 239 -20.57 3.45 0.46
C ILE A 239 -19.52 2.60 1.16
N GLY A 240 -18.37 2.41 0.51
CA GLY A 240 -17.14 1.94 1.14
C GLY A 240 -16.27 3.14 1.47
N TYR A 241 -16.12 3.46 2.74
CA TYR A 241 -15.26 4.56 3.17
C TYR A 241 -13.97 4.02 3.78
N PHE A 242 -12.83 4.38 3.20
CA PHE A 242 -11.51 4.06 3.74
C PHE A 242 -10.86 5.35 4.21
N ALA A 243 -10.69 5.48 5.51
CA ALA A 243 -10.04 6.61 6.15
C ALA A 243 -8.89 6.15 7.02
N GLN A 244 -7.92 7.02 7.21
CA GLN A 244 -6.75 6.74 8.07
C GLN A 244 -7.16 6.30 9.49
N HIS A 245 -8.25 6.86 10.03
CA HIS A 245 -8.78 6.49 11.35
C HIS A 245 -9.50 5.13 11.41
N GLN A 246 -9.81 4.51 10.26
CA GLN A 246 -10.45 3.20 10.26
C GLN A 246 -9.52 2.08 10.74
N LEU A 247 -8.22 2.28 10.69
CA LEU A 247 -7.26 1.36 11.28
C LEU A 247 -7.42 1.28 12.80
N ASP A 248 -7.80 2.37 13.43
CA ASP A 248 -8.05 2.46 14.89
C ASP A 248 -9.39 1.83 15.29
N SER A 249 -10.32 1.65 14.34
CA SER A 249 -11.62 1.02 14.58
C SER A 249 -11.59 -0.51 14.57
N LEU A 250 -10.49 -1.11 14.12
CA LEU A 250 -10.32 -2.55 14.17
C LEU A 250 -10.19 -3.01 15.63
N ASP A 251 -10.93 -4.07 15.98
CA ASP A 251 -10.82 -4.70 17.31
C ASP A 251 -9.43 -5.36 17.43
N PRO A 252 -8.52 -4.83 18.26
CA PRO A 252 -7.15 -5.34 18.33
C PRO A 252 -7.06 -6.78 18.83
N LYS A 253 -8.09 -7.27 19.53
CA LYS A 253 -8.14 -8.64 20.06
C LYS A 253 -8.78 -9.64 19.09
N ALA A 254 -9.47 -9.16 18.07
CA ALA A 254 -10.10 -10.01 17.07
C ALA A 254 -9.13 -10.34 15.93
N SER A 255 -9.29 -11.52 15.33
CA SER A 255 -8.56 -11.93 14.13
C SER A 255 -9.24 -11.41 12.86
N PRO A 256 -8.55 -11.40 11.69
CA PRO A 256 -9.16 -11.11 10.40
C PRO A 256 -10.43 -11.92 10.12
N LEU A 257 -10.39 -13.22 10.42
CA LEU A 257 -11.52 -14.10 10.25
C LEU A 257 -12.72 -13.68 11.11
N LEU A 258 -12.47 -13.34 12.38
CA LEU A 258 -13.52 -12.91 13.29
C LEU A 258 -14.13 -11.57 12.87
N HIS A 259 -13.32 -10.62 12.37
CA HIS A 259 -13.84 -9.38 11.81
C HIS A 259 -14.78 -9.62 10.64
N LEU A 260 -14.37 -10.49 9.71
CA LEU A 260 -15.18 -10.79 8.54
C LEU A 260 -16.44 -11.62 8.90
N ALA A 261 -16.34 -12.57 9.83
CA ALA A 261 -17.47 -13.35 10.32
C ALA A 261 -18.53 -12.49 11.01
N ARG A 262 -18.15 -11.42 11.72
CA ARG A 262 -19.09 -10.44 12.31
C ARG A 262 -19.88 -9.69 11.23
N LEU A 263 -19.30 -9.46 10.04
CA LEU A 263 -19.99 -8.83 8.90
C LEU A 263 -20.84 -9.82 8.08
N ALA A 264 -20.51 -11.09 8.15
CA ALA A 264 -21.17 -12.15 7.35
C ALA A 264 -21.42 -13.40 8.20
N PRO A 265 -22.32 -13.33 9.19
CA PRO A 265 -22.54 -14.41 10.15
C PRO A 265 -23.12 -15.68 9.52
N ASP A 266 -23.79 -15.55 8.38
CA ASP A 266 -24.42 -16.67 7.67
C ASP A 266 -23.49 -17.37 6.66
N GLU A 267 -22.30 -16.82 6.45
CA GLU A 267 -21.36 -17.37 5.48
C GLU A 267 -20.50 -18.49 6.07
N ARG A 268 -20.14 -19.43 5.20
CA ARG A 268 -19.28 -20.55 5.59
C ARG A 268 -17.86 -20.09 5.83
N ASP A 269 -17.23 -20.60 6.88
CA ASP A 269 -15.84 -20.29 7.28
C ASP A 269 -14.84 -20.41 6.12
N GLN A 270 -14.97 -21.44 5.28
CA GLN A 270 -14.09 -21.64 4.12
C GLN A 270 -14.19 -20.51 3.08
N VAL A 271 -15.40 -19.93 2.89
CA VAL A 271 -15.59 -18.80 1.95
C VAL A 271 -14.89 -17.55 2.47
N LEU A 272 -15.00 -17.30 3.78
CA LEU A 272 -14.32 -16.19 4.46
C LEU A 272 -12.80 -16.32 4.37
N ARG A 273 -12.25 -17.53 4.64
CA ARG A 273 -10.82 -17.82 4.53
C ARG A 273 -10.31 -17.64 3.11
N ASN A 274 -11.01 -18.12 2.12
CA ASN A 274 -10.63 -17.97 0.71
C ASN A 274 -10.61 -16.50 0.29
N PHE A 275 -11.59 -15.73 0.74
CA PHE A 275 -11.64 -14.30 0.47
C PHE A 275 -10.47 -13.54 1.11
N LEU A 276 -10.19 -13.80 2.39
CA LEU A 276 -9.06 -13.21 3.11
C LEU A 276 -7.72 -13.63 2.49
N GLY A 277 -7.64 -14.84 1.94
CA GLY A 277 -6.46 -15.31 1.19
C GLY A 277 -6.13 -14.43 -0.02
N GLY A 278 -7.13 -13.85 -0.69
CA GLY A 278 -6.95 -12.87 -1.76
C GLY A 278 -6.30 -11.56 -1.30
N PHE A 279 -6.44 -11.23 0.00
CA PHE A 279 -5.79 -10.08 0.64
C PHE A 279 -4.50 -10.46 1.37
N ASP A 280 -3.92 -11.62 1.03
CA ASP A 280 -2.68 -12.16 1.58
C ASP A 280 -2.72 -12.51 3.08
N PHE A 281 -3.90 -12.79 3.62
CA PHE A 281 -4.05 -13.43 4.92
C PHE A 281 -4.12 -14.94 4.75
N LYS A 282 -3.01 -15.65 5.07
CA LYS A 282 -2.84 -17.10 4.86
C LYS A 282 -2.36 -17.79 6.14
N GLY A 283 -2.66 -19.08 6.27
CA GLY A 283 -2.23 -19.88 7.41
C GLY A 283 -2.68 -19.26 8.74
N ASP A 284 -1.78 -19.23 9.70
CA ASP A 284 -2.04 -18.76 11.07
C ASP A 284 -2.39 -17.27 11.13
N ARG A 285 -1.96 -16.46 10.13
CA ARG A 285 -2.27 -15.02 10.07
C ARG A 285 -3.77 -14.71 10.01
N ILE A 286 -4.59 -15.62 9.51
CA ILE A 286 -6.05 -15.45 9.47
C ILE A 286 -6.67 -15.44 10.87
N GLU A 287 -6.08 -16.17 11.80
CA GLU A 287 -6.58 -16.35 13.17
C GLU A 287 -5.82 -15.51 14.20
N GLU A 288 -4.73 -14.88 13.81
CA GLU A 288 -3.91 -14.07 14.68
C GLU A 288 -4.59 -12.74 15.04
N PRO A 289 -4.52 -12.29 16.33
CA PRO A 289 -5.07 -11.00 16.73
C PRO A 289 -4.44 -9.82 15.98
N VAL A 290 -5.28 -8.88 15.54
CA VAL A 290 -4.88 -7.68 14.77
C VAL A 290 -3.90 -6.78 15.54
N LEU A 291 -3.83 -6.90 16.87
CA LEU A 291 -2.86 -6.19 17.69
C LEU A 291 -1.42 -6.38 17.19
N ASN A 292 -1.08 -7.58 16.73
CA ASN A 292 0.25 -7.96 16.27
C ASN A 292 0.54 -7.55 14.81
N PHE A 293 -0.41 -6.89 14.15
CA PHE A 293 -0.29 -6.53 12.74
C PHE A 293 0.42 -5.21 12.56
N SER A 294 1.24 -5.14 11.50
CA SER A 294 1.80 -3.90 11.00
C SER A 294 0.70 -2.96 10.48
N GLY A 295 1.02 -1.67 10.33
CA GLY A 295 0.09 -0.69 9.74
C GLY A 295 -0.42 -1.11 8.37
N GLY A 296 0.44 -1.66 7.51
CA GLY A 296 0.08 -2.17 6.18
C GLY A 296 -0.85 -3.38 6.22
N GLU A 297 -0.65 -4.31 7.17
CA GLU A 297 -1.57 -5.46 7.36
C GLU A 297 -2.94 -5.00 7.85
N LYS A 298 -2.99 -4.03 8.77
CA LYS A 298 -4.23 -3.42 9.23
C LYS A 298 -4.96 -2.71 8.09
N ALA A 299 -4.25 -1.96 7.25
CA ALA A 299 -4.82 -1.31 6.07
C ALA A 299 -5.39 -2.32 5.07
N ARG A 300 -4.68 -3.42 4.80
CA ARG A 300 -5.18 -4.52 3.95
C ARG A 300 -6.44 -5.15 4.53
N LEU A 301 -6.50 -5.37 5.84
CA LEU A 301 -7.69 -5.91 6.50
C LEU A 301 -8.87 -4.94 6.38
N ALA A 302 -8.68 -3.65 6.68
CA ALA A 302 -9.73 -2.65 6.52
C ALA A 302 -10.26 -2.62 5.08
N LEU A 303 -9.35 -2.67 4.08
CA LEU A 303 -9.74 -2.74 2.67
C LEU A 303 -10.51 -4.04 2.34
N ALA A 304 -10.11 -5.19 2.90
CA ALA A 304 -10.83 -6.45 2.74
C ALA A 304 -12.26 -6.38 3.29
N LEU A 305 -12.43 -5.79 4.48
CA LEU A 305 -13.76 -5.61 5.09
C LEU A 305 -14.67 -4.71 4.24
N ILE A 306 -14.11 -3.64 3.65
CA ILE A 306 -14.84 -2.77 2.72
C ILE A 306 -15.19 -3.53 1.44
N ALA A 307 -14.24 -4.23 0.85
CA ALA A 307 -14.46 -4.98 -0.39
C ALA A 307 -15.50 -6.09 -0.25
N TRP A 308 -15.60 -6.70 0.94
CA TRP A 308 -16.65 -7.70 1.23
C TRP A 308 -18.05 -7.12 1.10
N GLN A 309 -18.26 -5.89 1.52
CA GLN A 309 -19.56 -5.21 1.52
C GLN A 309 -20.04 -4.80 0.12
N ARG A 310 -19.20 -5.01 -0.93
CA ARG A 310 -19.51 -4.70 -2.34
C ARG A 310 -19.98 -3.25 -2.56
N PRO A 311 -19.20 -2.26 -2.13
CA PRO A 311 -19.61 -0.86 -2.32
C PRO A 311 -19.70 -0.50 -3.80
N ASN A 312 -20.66 0.36 -4.15
CA ASN A 312 -20.75 0.97 -5.48
C ASN A 312 -20.22 2.41 -5.51
N LEU A 313 -19.92 2.99 -4.35
CA LEU A 313 -19.16 4.22 -4.18
C LEU A 313 -18.03 3.98 -3.19
N LEU A 314 -16.77 4.14 -3.64
CA LEU A 314 -15.59 4.01 -2.80
C LEU A 314 -15.02 5.40 -2.53
N LEU A 315 -14.94 5.78 -1.27
CA LEU A 315 -14.35 7.03 -0.79
C LEU A 315 -13.02 6.71 -0.10
N LEU A 316 -11.93 7.32 -0.58
CA LEU A 316 -10.56 7.12 -0.06
C LEU A 316 -10.04 8.46 0.46
N ASP A 317 -9.67 8.53 1.78
CA ASP A 317 -9.15 9.75 2.43
C ASP A 317 -7.72 9.52 2.95
#